data_afb7ee505bb28323da6b538eed255c6d
#
_entry.id   afb7ee505bb28323da6b538eed255c6d
#
_cell.length_a   1.000
_cell.length_b   1.000
_cell.length_c   1.000
_cell.angle_alpha   90.00
_cell.angle_beta   90.00
_cell.angle_gamma   90.00
#
_symmetry.space_group_name_H-M   'P 1'
#
loop_
_entity.id
_entity.type
_entity.pdbx_description
1 polymer ?
#
loop_
_entity_poly.entity_id
_entity_poly.type
_entity_poly.pdbx_seq_one_letter_code
_entity_poly.pdbx_strand_id
1 'polypeptide(L)'
;MIDFKNFLTEGVYDKHIFKAFFLAGGPGSGKSWVSARTLEGSGLKVINTDLGFERYATKVGLDLKKMSTFSDFQQRQKEFLRQRSKSGTKTQLQYAVDGRLGLILDSTARDIPRIEREKRGLDFTGYDTYMVFVN
;
A
#
# COMPACT_ATOMS: atom_id res chain seq x y z
N MET A 1 27.27 10.11 22.16
CA MET A 1 25.97 10.70 22.57
C MET A 1 25.34 11.38 21.36
N ILE A 2 24.11 11.02 21.05
CA ILE A 2 23.38 11.64 19.93
C ILE A 2 23.00 13.06 20.34
N ASP A 3 23.40 14.02 19.52
CA ASP A 3 22.97 15.41 19.70
C ASP A 3 21.45 15.50 19.49
N PHE A 4 20.75 16.15 20.40
CA PHE A 4 19.29 16.30 20.35
C PHE A 4 18.82 16.95 19.04
N LYS A 5 19.56 17.90 18.53
CA LYS A 5 19.27 18.55 17.24
C LYS A 5 19.37 17.54 16.07
N ASN A 6 20.40 16.72 16.06
CA ASN A 6 20.56 15.66 15.06
C ASN A 6 19.47 14.59 15.19
N PHE A 7 19.09 14.23 16.40
CA PHE A 7 18.00 13.30 16.67
C PHE A 7 16.67 13.79 16.05
N LEU A 8 16.31 15.05 16.27
CA LEU A 8 15.12 15.64 15.68
C LEU A 8 15.20 15.70 14.15
N THR A 9 16.37 16.03 13.62
CA THR A 9 16.63 16.13 12.18
C THR A 9 16.57 14.73 11.52
N GLU A 10 17.15 13.71 12.13
CA GLU A 10 17.08 12.34 11.67
C GLU A 10 15.64 11.86 11.56
N GLY A 11 14.78 12.16 12.54
CA GLY A 11 13.37 11.80 12.51
C GLY A 11 12.60 12.38 11.32
N VAL A 12 12.98 13.57 10.85
CA VAL A 12 12.35 14.23 9.70
C VAL A 12 12.91 13.76 8.37
N TYR A 13 14.22 13.50 8.30
CA TYR A 13 14.91 13.11 7.06
C TYR A 13 15.04 11.59 6.88
N ASP A 14 14.66 10.80 7.88
CA ASP A 14 14.66 9.35 7.78
C ASP A 14 13.60 8.90 6.76
N LYS A 15 14.02 8.10 5.78
CA LYS A 15 13.14 7.54 4.77
C LYS A 15 12.07 6.59 5.32
N HIS A 16 12.21 6.14 6.56
CA HIS A 16 11.24 5.28 7.24
C HIS A 16 10.11 6.04 7.91
N ILE A 17 10.21 7.36 7.99
CA ILE A 17 9.31 8.22 8.77
C ILE A 17 8.83 9.38 7.90
N PHE A 18 7.54 9.69 7.94
CA PHE A 18 6.93 10.84 7.25
C PHE A 18 7.10 10.84 5.73
N LYS A 19 7.36 9.68 5.13
CA LYS A 19 7.51 9.55 3.68
C LYS A 19 6.43 8.63 3.12
N ALA A 20 5.82 9.00 2.02
CA ALA A 20 4.84 8.17 1.34
C ALA A 20 5.15 8.12 -0.16
N PHE A 21 5.32 6.92 -0.68
CA PHE A 21 5.61 6.67 -2.09
C PHE A 21 4.39 6.02 -2.74
N PHE A 22 3.82 6.69 -3.72
CA PHE A 22 2.74 6.14 -4.55
C PHE A 22 3.37 5.45 -5.76
N LEU A 23 3.15 4.15 -5.89
CA LEU A 23 3.55 3.40 -7.07
C LEU A 23 2.40 3.38 -8.08
N ALA A 24 2.66 3.84 -9.28
CA ALA A 24 1.71 3.87 -10.36
C ALA A 24 2.23 3.07 -11.56
N GLY A 25 1.37 2.26 -12.14
CA GLY A 25 1.69 1.45 -13.30
C GLY A 25 0.60 0.42 -13.55
N GLY A 26 0.46 -0.04 -14.78
CA GLY A 26 -0.52 -1.04 -15.15
C GLY A 26 -0.17 -2.44 -14.65
N PRO A 27 -1.09 -3.41 -14.77
CA PRO A 27 -0.80 -4.82 -14.53
C PRO A 27 0.38 -5.27 -15.39
N GLY A 28 1.34 -5.98 -14.79
CA GLY A 28 2.53 -6.47 -15.51
C GLY A 28 3.60 -5.41 -15.76
N SER A 29 3.47 -4.20 -15.23
CA SER A 29 4.48 -3.13 -15.38
C SER A 29 5.74 -3.35 -14.54
N GLY A 30 5.72 -4.29 -13.60
CA GLY A 30 6.84 -4.54 -12.71
C GLY A 30 6.79 -3.77 -11.38
N LYS A 31 5.64 -3.22 -10.99
CA LYS A 31 5.50 -2.49 -9.71
C LYS A 31 5.95 -3.31 -8.50
N SER A 32 5.52 -4.55 -8.42
CA SER A 32 5.91 -5.45 -7.32
C SER A 32 7.43 -5.68 -7.29
N TRP A 33 8.04 -5.81 -8.46
CA TRP A 33 9.50 -5.96 -8.56
C TRP A 33 10.22 -4.70 -8.10
N VAL A 34 9.77 -3.53 -8.52
CA VAL A 34 10.33 -2.24 -8.09
C VAL A 34 10.18 -2.07 -6.58
N SER A 35 9.00 -2.38 -6.04
CA SER A 35 8.74 -2.33 -4.60
C SER A 35 9.72 -3.22 -3.83
N ALA A 36 9.88 -4.48 -4.27
CA ALA A 36 10.76 -5.42 -3.61
C ALA A 36 12.23 -5.03 -3.72
N ARG A 37 12.69 -4.61 -4.90
CA ARG A 37 14.11 -4.33 -5.15
C ARG A 37 14.59 -2.99 -4.64
N THR A 38 13.77 -1.96 -4.83
CA THR A 38 14.18 -0.58 -4.53
C THR A 38 13.89 -0.19 -3.10
N LEU A 39 12.80 -0.69 -2.55
CA LEU A 39 12.26 -0.24 -1.27
C LEU A 39 12.34 -1.31 -0.17
N GLU A 40 12.67 -2.56 -0.54
CA GLU A 40 12.89 -3.62 0.42
C GLU A 40 14.07 -3.29 1.34
N GLY A 41 13.93 -3.61 2.62
CA GLY A 41 14.94 -3.28 3.62
C GLY A 41 14.96 -1.80 4.03
N SER A 42 14.13 -0.96 3.42
CA SER A 42 14.05 0.46 3.78
C SER A 42 13.23 0.74 5.05
N GLY A 43 12.52 -0.26 5.57
CA GLY A 43 11.61 -0.11 6.72
C GLY A 43 10.24 0.47 6.36
N LEU A 44 9.99 0.74 5.08
CA LEU A 44 8.70 1.25 4.61
C LEU A 44 7.62 0.17 4.69
N LYS A 45 6.40 0.57 5.06
CA LYS A 45 5.24 -0.33 5.12
C LYS A 45 4.52 -0.34 3.78
N VAL A 46 4.37 -1.53 3.21
CA VAL A 46 3.65 -1.72 1.94
C VAL A 46 2.16 -1.83 2.21
N ILE A 47 1.39 -0.93 1.62
CA ILE A 47 -0.07 -0.90 1.69
C ILE A 47 -0.61 -1.32 0.33
N ASN A 48 -1.10 -2.55 0.23
CA ASN A 48 -1.60 -3.13 -1.02
C ASN A 48 -2.82 -4.04 -0.74
N THR A 49 -3.99 -3.61 -1.18
CA THR A 49 -5.24 -4.35 -1.01
C THR A 49 -5.22 -5.69 -1.75
N ASP A 50 -4.61 -5.75 -2.92
CA ASP A 50 -4.60 -6.97 -3.74
C ASP A 50 -3.83 -8.11 -3.05
N LEU A 51 -2.72 -7.81 -2.38
CA LEU A 51 -1.97 -8.82 -1.63
C LEU A 51 -2.81 -9.43 -0.49
N GLY A 52 -3.55 -8.60 0.23
CA GLY A 52 -4.46 -9.08 1.28
C GLY A 52 -5.57 -9.96 0.72
N PHE A 53 -6.16 -9.54 -0.38
CA PHE A 53 -7.20 -10.29 -1.08
C PHE A 53 -6.68 -11.66 -1.55
N GLU A 54 -5.53 -11.73 -2.18
CA GLU A 54 -4.91 -12.98 -2.62
C GLU A 54 -4.63 -13.93 -1.45
N ARG A 55 -4.15 -13.40 -0.32
CA ARG A 55 -3.92 -14.20 0.90
C ARG A 55 -5.21 -14.79 1.45
N TYR A 56 -6.28 -14.01 1.51
CA TYR A 56 -7.58 -14.50 1.97
C TYR A 56 -8.15 -15.56 1.01
N ALA A 57 -8.07 -15.33 -0.29
CA ALA A 57 -8.50 -16.29 -1.30
C ALA A 57 -7.77 -17.63 -1.16
N THR A 58 -6.47 -17.59 -0.99
CA THR A 58 -5.65 -18.80 -0.78
C THR A 58 -6.05 -19.54 0.49
N LYS A 59 -6.30 -18.83 1.59
CA LYS A 59 -6.72 -19.44 2.87
C LYS A 59 -8.04 -20.22 2.78
N VAL A 60 -8.98 -19.73 1.97
CA VAL A 60 -10.28 -20.38 1.80
C VAL A 60 -10.32 -21.35 0.61
N GLY A 61 -9.20 -21.52 -0.08
CA GLY A 61 -9.10 -22.43 -1.22
C GLY A 61 -9.73 -21.91 -2.52
N LEU A 62 -9.90 -20.60 -2.65
CA LEU A 62 -10.47 -19.96 -3.81
C LEU A 62 -9.38 -19.66 -4.85
N ASP A 63 -9.44 -20.32 -6.01
CA ASP A 63 -8.47 -20.12 -7.09
C ASP A 63 -8.89 -18.95 -7.98
N LEU A 64 -8.22 -17.80 -7.80
CA LEU A 64 -8.51 -16.56 -8.52
C LEU A 64 -8.24 -16.66 -10.02
N LYS A 65 -7.44 -17.63 -10.47
CA LYS A 65 -7.19 -17.87 -11.89
C LYS A 65 -8.42 -18.45 -12.61
N LYS A 66 -9.34 -19.04 -11.86
CA LYS A 66 -10.56 -19.68 -12.37
C LYS A 66 -11.82 -18.85 -12.12
N MET A 67 -11.70 -17.52 -11.99
CA MET A 67 -12.83 -16.63 -11.67
C MET A 67 -13.99 -16.74 -12.65
N SER A 68 -13.71 -16.99 -13.92
CA SER A 68 -14.76 -17.16 -14.96
C SER A 68 -15.65 -18.39 -14.72
N THR A 69 -15.19 -19.35 -13.93
CA THR A 69 -15.90 -20.61 -13.65
C THR A 69 -16.55 -20.61 -12.26
N PHE A 70 -16.49 -19.52 -11.54
CA PHE A 70 -17.03 -19.44 -10.18
C PHE A 70 -18.55 -19.60 -10.16
N SER A 71 -19.03 -20.41 -9.21
CA SER A 71 -20.45 -20.48 -8.86
C SER A 71 -20.92 -19.17 -8.20
N ASP A 72 -22.23 -18.99 -8.06
CA ASP A 72 -22.78 -17.81 -7.38
C ASP A 72 -22.29 -17.70 -5.93
N PHE A 73 -22.13 -18.84 -5.25
CA PHE A 73 -21.55 -18.88 -3.91
C PHE A 73 -20.10 -18.39 -3.90
N GLN A 74 -19.28 -18.86 -4.85
CA GLN A 74 -17.87 -18.46 -4.98
C GLN A 74 -17.74 -16.97 -5.35
N GLN A 75 -18.65 -16.44 -6.19
CA GLN A 75 -18.68 -15.02 -6.52
C GLN A 75 -18.97 -14.16 -5.27
N ARG A 76 -19.94 -14.57 -4.46
CA ARG A 76 -20.25 -13.87 -3.20
C ARG A 76 -19.11 -13.97 -2.20
N GLN A 77 -18.47 -15.12 -2.10
CA GLN A 77 -17.29 -15.34 -1.27
C GLN A 77 -16.14 -14.41 -1.70
N LYS A 78 -15.87 -14.34 -3.00
CA LYS A 78 -14.86 -13.44 -3.57
C LYS A 78 -15.13 -11.98 -3.19
N GLU A 79 -16.36 -11.51 -3.35
CA GLU A 79 -16.72 -10.13 -3.02
C GLU A 79 -16.57 -9.85 -1.52
N PHE A 80 -17.00 -10.75 -0.67
CA PHE A 80 -16.82 -10.65 0.78
C PHE A 80 -15.33 -10.51 1.15
N LEU A 81 -14.47 -11.35 0.57
CA LEU A 81 -13.03 -11.32 0.83
C LEU A 81 -12.40 -10.02 0.33
N ARG A 82 -12.88 -9.50 -0.80
CA ARG A 82 -12.41 -8.22 -1.34
C ARG A 82 -12.75 -7.06 -0.41
N GLN A 83 -13.97 -7.01 0.10
CA GLN A 83 -14.40 -5.99 1.06
C GLN A 83 -13.60 -6.09 2.37
N ARG A 84 -13.38 -7.30 2.86
CA ARG A 84 -12.57 -7.52 4.05
C ARG A 84 -11.12 -7.07 3.85
N SER A 85 -10.54 -7.33 2.69
CA SER A 85 -9.19 -6.87 2.35
C SER A 85 -9.09 -5.36 2.30
N LYS A 86 -10.05 -4.68 1.68
CA LYS A 86 -10.12 -3.21 1.66
C LYS A 86 -10.19 -2.62 3.07
N SER A 87 -11.03 -3.19 3.92
CA SER A 87 -11.17 -2.75 5.31
C SER A 87 -9.87 -2.95 6.10
N GLY A 88 -9.23 -4.11 5.96
CA GLY A 88 -7.95 -4.40 6.61
C GLY A 88 -6.83 -3.46 6.15
N THR A 89 -6.76 -3.18 4.85
CA THR A 89 -5.78 -2.24 4.28
C THR A 89 -5.98 -0.83 4.81
N LYS A 90 -7.23 -0.39 4.92
CA LYS A 90 -7.56 0.92 5.50
C LYS A 90 -7.10 1.02 6.95
N THR A 91 -7.30 -0.03 7.74
CA THR A 91 -6.84 -0.10 9.12
C THR A 91 -5.32 -0.08 9.23
N GLN A 92 -4.62 -0.83 8.37
CA GLN A 92 -3.15 -0.81 8.31
C GLN A 92 -2.62 0.57 7.97
N LEU A 93 -3.23 1.24 7.00
CA LEU A 93 -2.87 2.61 6.62
C LEU A 93 -3.04 3.56 7.80
N GLN A 94 -4.16 3.47 8.51
CA GLN A 94 -4.43 4.32 9.67
C GLN A 94 -3.39 4.13 10.77
N TYR A 95 -3.07 2.89 11.13
CA TYR A 95 -2.04 2.61 12.13
C TYR A 95 -0.65 3.11 11.71
N ALA A 96 -0.31 2.94 10.44
CA ALA A 96 0.98 3.42 9.93
C ALA A 96 1.06 4.95 9.97
N VAL A 97 -0.01 5.65 9.61
CA VAL A 97 -0.10 7.11 9.66
C VAL A 97 -0.05 7.61 11.10
N ASP A 98 -0.78 6.97 12.01
CA ASP A 98 -0.77 7.32 13.43
C ASP A 98 0.64 7.16 14.03
N GLY A 99 1.37 6.13 13.60
CA GLY A 99 2.76 5.90 13.99
C GLY A 99 3.79 6.71 13.21
N ARG A 100 3.36 7.53 12.24
CA ARG A 100 4.25 8.31 11.36
C ARG A 100 5.25 7.47 10.59
N LEU A 101 4.89 6.24 10.26
CA LEU A 101 5.75 5.31 9.51
C LEU A 101 5.82 5.69 8.04
N GLY A 102 6.94 5.39 7.39
CA GLY A 102 7.07 5.51 5.95
C GLY A 102 6.23 4.46 5.22
N LEU A 103 5.64 4.85 4.09
CA LEU A 103 4.62 4.09 3.37
C LEU A 103 4.98 3.90 1.91
N ILE A 104 4.60 2.73 1.39
CA ILE A 104 4.50 2.46 -0.05
C ILE A 104 3.03 2.15 -0.34
N LEU A 105 2.40 2.99 -1.15
CA LEU A 105 1.01 2.83 -1.56
C LEU A 105 0.99 2.29 -2.99
N ASP A 106 0.72 1.02 -3.15
CA ASP A 106 0.64 0.39 -4.47
C ASP A 106 -0.75 0.62 -5.07
N SER A 107 -0.77 1.25 -6.23
CA SER A 107 -1.99 1.62 -6.94
C SER A 107 -1.83 1.38 -8.43
N THR A 108 -2.91 1.05 -9.11
CA THR A 108 -2.92 0.89 -10.56
C THR A 108 -3.03 2.21 -11.30
N ALA A 109 -3.08 3.32 -10.61
CA ALA A 109 -3.29 4.67 -11.16
C ALA A 109 -4.60 4.83 -11.97
N ARG A 110 -5.55 3.93 -11.79
CA ARG A 110 -6.85 3.99 -12.48
C ARG A 110 -7.82 4.96 -11.83
N ASP A 111 -7.65 5.20 -10.53
CA ASP A 111 -8.51 6.08 -9.75
C ASP A 111 -7.69 7.29 -9.27
N ILE A 112 -7.46 8.22 -10.17
CA ILE A 112 -6.70 9.45 -9.91
C ILE A 112 -7.34 10.28 -8.80
N PRO A 113 -8.67 10.50 -8.76
CA PRO A 113 -9.29 11.24 -7.66
C PRO A 113 -9.03 10.63 -6.28
N ARG A 114 -9.00 9.31 -6.19
CA ARG A 114 -8.67 8.60 -4.94
C ARG A 114 -7.23 8.87 -4.51
N ILE A 115 -6.29 8.75 -5.45
CA ILE A 115 -4.86 9.01 -5.20
C ILE A 115 -4.66 10.45 -4.72
N GLU A 116 -5.32 11.40 -5.37
CA GLU A 116 -5.24 12.81 -4.98
C GLU A 116 -5.81 13.06 -3.58
N ARG A 117 -6.90 12.40 -3.20
CA ARG A 117 -7.46 12.51 -1.84
C ARG A 117 -6.50 11.91 -0.80
N GLU A 118 -5.95 10.75 -1.08
CA GLU A 118 -4.97 10.10 -0.20
C GLU A 118 -3.72 10.96 -0.03
N LYS A 119 -3.21 11.50 -1.13
CA LYS A 119 -2.07 12.42 -1.12
C LYS A 119 -2.35 13.66 -0.27
N ARG A 120 -3.49 14.31 -0.48
CA ARG A 120 -3.86 15.50 0.31
C ARG A 120 -3.95 15.20 1.80
N GLY A 121 -4.54 14.05 2.16
CA GLY A 121 -4.61 13.61 3.55
C GLY A 121 -3.23 13.41 4.17
N LEU A 122 -2.32 12.79 3.44
CA LEU A 122 -0.95 12.56 3.88
C LEU A 122 -0.15 13.87 3.98
N ASP A 123 -0.27 14.74 2.97
CA ASP A 123 0.37 16.06 2.99
C ASP A 123 -0.10 16.88 4.20
N PHE A 124 -1.40 16.87 4.49
CA PHE A 124 -1.98 17.55 5.65
C PHE A 124 -1.43 17.00 6.98
N THR A 125 -1.13 15.70 7.03
CA THR A 125 -0.58 15.05 8.22
C THR A 125 0.92 15.29 8.39
N GLY A 126 1.58 15.89 7.42
CA GLY A 126 2.99 16.22 7.45
C GLY A 126 3.91 15.24 6.71
N TYR A 127 3.35 14.36 5.90
CA TYR A 127 4.14 13.47 5.05
C TYR A 127 4.70 14.19 3.84
N ASP A 128 5.93 13.83 3.47
CA ASP A 128 6.46 14.10 2.13
C ASP A 128 5.96 12.99 1.19
N THR A 129 5.27 13.39 0.13
CA THR A 129 4.66 12.44 -0.81
C THR A 129 5.37 12.44 -2.15
N TYR A 130 5.57 11.25 -2.71
CA TYR A 130 6.28 11.04 -3.97
C TYR A 130 5.46 10.11 -4.87
N MET A 131 5.48 10.38 -6.18
CA MET A 131 4.89 9.50 -7.18
C MET A 131 6.00 8.78 -7.95
N VAL A 132 5.93 7.45 -8.03
CA VAL A 132 6.86 6.63 -8.80
C VAL A 132 6.09 5.92 -9.91
N PHE A 133 6.39 6.25 -11.15
CA PHE A 133 5.79 5.61 -12.31
C PHE A 133 6.65 4.44 -12.78
N VAL A 134 6.02 3.29 -12.97
CA VAL A 134 6.67 2.07 -13.46
C VAL A 134 6.08 1.70 -14.82
N ASN A 135 6.94 1.67 -15.82
CA ASN A 135 6.58 1.29 -17.18
C ASN A 135 6.87 -0.17 -17.46
#